data_53600748dd685be81ef4c2a2553a6dd1
#
_entry.id   53600748dd685be81ef4c2a2553a6dd1
#
_cell.length_a   1.000
_cell.length_b   1.000
_cell.length_c   1.000
_cell.angle_alpha   90.00
_cell.angle_beta   90.00
_cell.angle_gamma   90.00
#
_symmetry.space_group_name_H-M   'P 1'
#
loop_
_entity.id
_entity.type
_entity.pdbx_description
1 polymer ?
#
loop_
_entity_poly.entity_id
_entity_poly.type
_entity_poly.pdbx_seq_one_letter_code
_entity_poly.pdbx_strand_id
1 'polypeptide(L)'
;MKTNAKKKQIAYAAFLRGINVGGHKLVKMDALKKAFESLGFMNVKTLLASGNVVFQAPPMSASVLTKQLEEKLKKTFGFEISVLIRPMKELQRLDKAKPFAGIKVTPQTRLFVTFLSEKPARNLKTPYVAPGGNFKILRASNSEVCSVLTITNLRRGMQFMAFLDKELGRMITTRSWSTVTRILNAGK
;
A
#
# COMPACT_ATOMS: atom_id res chain seq x y z
N MET A 1 28.73 -28.95 15.80
CA MET A 1 27.34 -28.78 15.33
C MET A 1 26.98 -27.31 15.50
N LYS A 2 26.85 -26.53 14.39
CA LYS A 2 26.41 -25.12 14.47
C LYS A 2 24.90 -25.12 14.58
N THR A 3 24.35 -24.76 15.73
CA THR A 3 22.93 -24.51 15.97
C THR A 3 22.48 -23.41 15.03
N ASN A 4 21.70 -23.78 14.03
CA ASN A 4 21.09 -22.87 13.07
C ASN A 4 19.94 -22.14 13.81
N ALA A 5 20.25 -21.10 14.58
CA ALA A 5 19.25 -20.26 15.21
C ALA A 5 18.38 -19.68 14.08
N LYS A 6 17.13 -20.12 13.98
CA LYS A 6 16.14 -19.57 13.04
C LYS A 6 16.13 -18.05 13.21
N LYS A 7 16.78 -17.32 12.28
CA LYS A 7 16.75 -15.85 12.29
C LYS A 7 15.30 -15.40 12.37
N LYS A 8 14.99 -14.55 13.34
CA LYS A 8 13.65 -13.97 13.53
C LYS A 8 13.16 -13.42 12.18
N GLN A 9 11.96 -13.80 11.76
CA GLN A 9 11.33 -13.33 10.53
C GLN A 9 10.23 -12.34 10.88
N ILE A 10 10.13 -11.27 10.13
CA ILE A 10 9.07 -10.26 10.25
C ILE A 10 8.24 -10.30 8.96
N ALA A 11 6.91 -10.28 9.12
CA ALA A 11 6.00 -10.16 7.99
C ALA A 11 5.87 -8.69 7.54
N TYR A 12 5.94 -8.49 6.24
CA TYR A 12 5.82 -7.19 5.58
C TYR A 12 4.76 -7.24 4.49
N ALA A 13 4.18 -6.09 4.20
CA ALA A 13 3.42 -5.82 3.00
C ALA A 13 4.20 -4.85 2.11
N ALA A 14 4.34 -5.17 0.83
CA ALA A 14 4.88 -4.29 -0.19
C ALA A 14 3.77 -3.86 -1.15
N PHE A 15 3.75 -2.58 -1.47
CA PHE A 15 2.82 -1.95 -2.40
C PHE A 15 3.62 -1.40 -3.58
N LEU A 16 3.49 -2.03 -4.75
CA LEU A 16 4.11 -1.55 -5.98
C LEU A 16 3.25 -0.44 -6.58
N ARG A 17 3.90 0.54 -7.21
CA ARG A 17 3.24 1.69 -7.79
C ARG A 17 3.29 1.66 -9.32
N GLY A 18 2.16 2.04 -9.93
CA GLY A 18 2.08 2.30 -11.38
C GLY A 18 2.36 1.10 -12.27
N ILE A 19 2.17 -0.13 -11.79
CA ILE A 19 2.24 -1.34 -12.61
C ILE A 19 0.86 -1.77 -13.09
N ASN A 20 0.81 -2.40 -14.25
CA ASN A 20 -0.41 -2.98 -14.85
C ASN A 20 -1.56 -1.97 -15.04
N VAL A 21 -1.23 -0.70 -15.27
CA VAL A 21 -2.19 0.38 -15.49
C VAL A 21 -2.12 0.84 -16.94
N GLY A 22 -3.26 0.91 -17.63
CA GLY A 22 -3.35 1.41 -19.01
C GLY A 22 -2.51 0.63 -20.03
N GLY A 23 -2.21 -0.65 -19.77
CA GLY A 23 -1.38 -1.47 -20.65
C GLY A 23 0.13 -1.22 -20.54
N HIS A 24 0.55 -0.33 -19.64
CA HIS A 24 1.97 -0.03 -19.41
C HIS A 24 2.53 -0.76 -18.19
N LYS A 25 3.87 -0.91 -18.14
CA LYS A 25 4.61 -1.55 -17.05
C LYS A 25 3.99 -2.89 -16.63
N LEU A 26 3.85 -3.79 -17.62
CA LEU A 26 3.26 -5.11 -17.40
C LEU A 26 4.16 -5.98 -16.53
N VAL A 27 3.63 -6.42 -15.41
CA VAL A 27 4.29 -7.29 -14.43
C VAL A 27 3.44 -8.52 -14.18
N LYS A 28 3.93 -9.68 -14.61
CA LYS A 28 3.30 -10.96 -14.29
C LYS A 28 3.50 -11.29 -12.81
N MET A 29 2.44 -11.68 -12.12
CA MET A 29 2.48 -11.92 -10.66
C MET A 29 3.43 -13.05 -10.26
N ASP A 30 3.57 -14.10 -11.07
CA ASP A 30 4.54 -15.18 -10.82
C ASP A 30 5.99 -14.70 -10.96
N ALA A 31 6.29 -13.86 -11.95
CA ALA A 31 7.62 -13.25 -12.09
C ALA A 31 7.91 -12.31 -10.91
N LEU A 32 6.91 -11.56 -10.44
CA LEU A 32 7.03 -10.72 -9.26
C LEU A 32 7.33 -11.56 -8.01
N LYS A 33 6.60 -12.66 -7.79
CA LYS A 33 6.84 -13.59 -6.70
C LYS A 33 8.27 -14.12 -6.73
N LYS A 34 8.74 -14.64 -7.88
CA LYS A 34 10.10 -15.14 -8.07
C LYS A 34 11.17 -14.07 -7.79
N ALA A 35 10.93 -12.81 -8.16
CA ALA A 35 11.84 -11.71 -7.87
C ALA A 35 12.03 -11.49 -6.36
N PHE A 36 10.95 -11.56 -5.57
CA PHE A 36 11.02 -11.49 -4.11
C PHE A 36 11.73 -12.71 -3.51
N GLU A 37 11.38 -13.92 -3.94
CA GLU A 37 11.99 -15.17 -3.48
C GLU A 37 13.49 -15.22 -3.76
N SER A 38 13.95 -14.68 -4.90
CA SER A 38 15.37 -14.62 -5.25
C SER A 38 16.21 -13.69 -4.36
N LEU A 39 15.57 -12.82 -3.56
CA LEU A 39 16.22 -12.04 -2.50
C LEU A 39 16.30 -12.79 -1.16
N GLY A 40 15.87 -14.05 -1.13
CA GLY A 40 15.82 -14.87 0.08
C GLY A 40 14.61 -14.57 0.97
N PHE A 41 13.61 -13.84 0.48
CA PHE A 41 12.38 -13.61 1.23
C PHE A 41 11.50 -14.85 1.22
N MET A 42 10.80 -15.08 2.32
CA MET A 42 10.03 -16.29 2.58
C MET A 42 8.53 -16.00 2.54
N ASN A 43 7.72 -17.05 2.34
CA ASN A 43 6.26 -16.99 2.37
C ASN A 43 5.68 -15.89 1.46
N VAL A 44 6.27 -15.72 0.28
CA VAL A 44 5.89 -14.68 -0.68
C VAL A 44 4.53 -15.00 -1.30
N LYS A 45 3.58 -14.09 -1.12
CA LYS A 45 2.24 -14.17 -1.70
C LYS A 45 1.95 -12.86 -2.46
N THR A 46 1.66 -12.96 -3.75
CA THR A 46 1.19 -11.83 -4.57
C THR A 46 -0.33 -11.73 -4.52
N LEU A 47 -0.87 -10.53 -4.45
CA LEU A 47 -2.30 -10.26 -4.28
C LEU A 47 -2.75 -9.21 -5.29
N LEU A 48 -3.64 -9.60 -6.18
CA LEU A 48 -4.19 -8.75 -7.23
C LEU A 48 -3.11 -8.25 -8.21
N ALA A 49 -3.50 -7.98 -9.44
CA ALA A 49 -2.61 -7.44 -10.47
C ALA A 49 -2.07 -6.02 -10.15
N SER A 50 -2.67 -5.33 -9.18
CA SER A 50 -2.24 -3.99 -8.74
C SER A 50 -0.96 -3.95 -7.91
N GLY A 51 -0.26 -5.09 -7.75
CA GLY A 51 1.07 -5.15 -7.14
C GLY A 51 1.07 -5.01 -5.63
N ASN A 52 0.41 -5.93 -4.95
CA ASN A 52 0.52 -6.08 -3.50
C ASN A 52 1.22 -7.41 -3.21
N VAL A 53 2.21 -7.39 -2.34
CA VAL A 53 2.96 -8.59 -1.96
C VAL A 53 3.07 -8.68 -0.45
N VAL A 54 2.75 -9.85 0.10
CA VAL A 54 3.04 -10.19 1.50
C VAL A 54 4.25 -11.12 1.49
N PHE A 55 5.20 -10.87 2.38
CA PHE A 55 6.42 -11.67 2.47
C PHE A 55 7.02 -11.62 3.87
N GLN A 56 7.94 -12.51 4.16
CA GLN A 56 8.73 -12.52 5.38
C GLN A 56 10.21 -12.28 5.05
N ALA A 57 10.85 -11.44 5.87
CA ALA A 57 12.28 -11.14 5.77
C ALA A 57 12.89 -10.99 7.18
N PRO A 58 14.21 -11.11 7.32
CA PRO A 58 14.88 -10.72 8.56
C PRO A 58 14.54 -9.28 8.96
N PRO A 59 14.65 -8.92 10.24
CA PRO A 59 14.40 -7.53 10.67
C PRO A 59 15.32 -6.56 9.92
N MET A 60 14.72 -5.72 9.10
CA MET A 60 15.40 -4.67 8.33
C MET A 60 14.54 -3.41 8.30
N SER A 61 15.18 -2.25 8.12
CA SER A 61 14.43 -1.00 7.92
C SER A 61 13.65 -1.04 6.59
N ALA A 62 12.51 -0.36 6.56
CA ALA A 62 11.70 -0.27 5.33
C ALA A 62 12.52 0.32 4.17
N SER A 63 13.40 1.29 4.43
CA SER A 63 14.26 1.91 3.41
C SER A 63 15.24 0.92 2.79
N VAL A 64 15.87 0.05 3.57
CA VAL A 64 16.79 -0.99 3.08
C VAL A 64 16.02 -2.00 2.22
N LEU A 65 14.87 -2.48 2.70
CA LEU A 65 14.01 -3.41 1.93
C LEU A 65 13.53 -2.77 0.62
N THR A 66 13.10 -1.50 0.68
CA THR A 66 12.64 -0.77 -0.51
C THR A 66 13.75 -0.70 -1.56
N LYS A 67 14.96 -0.27 -1.17
CA LYS A 67 16.10 -0.15 -2.09
C LYS A 67 16.43 -1.49 -2.75
N GLN A 68 16.57 -2.56 -1.96
CA GLN A 68 16.86 -3.91 -2.48
C GLN A 68 15.79 -4.39 -3.47
N LEU A 69 14.51 -4.15 -3.13
CA LEU A 69 13.40 -4.55 -4.00
C LEU A 69 13.36 -3.73 -5.29
N GLU A 70 13.48 -2.42 -5.22
CA GLU A 70 13.45 -1.55 -6.40
C GLU A 70 14.59 -1.88 -7.37
N GLU A 71 15.82 -2.09 -6.88
CA GLU A 71 16.97 -2.54 -7.68
C GLU A 71 16.71 -3.90 -8.34
N LYS A 72 16.19 -4.87 -7.57
CA LYS A 72 15.85 -6.20 -8.10
C LYS A 72 14.76 -6.14 -9.15
N LEU A 73 13.70 -5.39 -8.90
CA LEU A 73 12.58 -5.25 -9.82
C LEU A 73 13.01 -4.54 -11.12
N LYS A 74 13.85 -3.50 -11.04
CA LYS A 74 14.41 -2.83 -12.21
C LYS A 74 15.24 -3.81 -13.07
N LYS A 75 16.09 -4.63 -12.44
CA LYS A 75 16.86 -5.68 -13.14
C LYS A 75 15.97 -6.76 -13.77
N THR A 76 14.85 -7.11 -13.11
CA THR A 76 13.96 -8.18 -13.56
C THR A 76 13.03 -7.75 -14.68
N PHE A 77 12.51 -6.53 -14.63
CA PHE A 77 11.46 -6.05 -15.55
C PHE A 77 11.92 -4.99 -16.55
N GLY A 78 13.14 -4.46 -16.41
CA GLY A 78 13.72 -3.48 -17.33
C GLY A 78 13.25 -2.03 -17.11
N PHE A 79 12.43 -1.76 -16.11
CA PHE A 79 11.93 -0.42 -15.78
C PHE A 79 11.84 -0.20 -14.28
N GLU A 80 11.79 1.05 -13.87
CA GLU A 80 11.67 1.43 -12.45
C GLU A 80 10.26 1.19 -11.93
N ILE A 81 10.18 0.52 -10.77
CA ILE A 81 8.97 0.26 -10.03
C ILE A 81 9.18 0.74 -8.60
N SER A 82 8.50 1.81 -8.23
CA SER A 82 8.55 2.29 -6.84
C SER A 82 7.79 1.35 -5.91
N VAL A 83 8.39 1.06 -4.76
CA VAL A 83 7.83 0.16 -3.75
C VAL A 83 7.70 0.86 -2.41
N LEU A 84 6.53 0.76 -1.81
CA LEU A 84 6.31 1.20 -0.43
C LEU A 84 6.13 -0.03 0.44
N ILE A 85 6.86 -0.11 1.56
CA ILE A 85 6.85 -1.25 2.47
C ILE A 85 6.27 -0.85 3.82
N ARG A 86 5.48 -1.74 4.39
CA ARG A 86 4.97 -1.64 5.77
C ARG A 86 5.16 -2.96 6.50
N PRO A 87 5.65 -2.93 7.75
CA PRO A 87 5.53 -4.07 8.63
C PRO A 87 4.07 -4.46 8.80
N MET A 88 3.76 -5.74 8.78
CA MET A 88 2.38 -6.23 8.92
C MET A 88 1.72 -5.76 10.23
N LYS A 89 2.50 -5.56 11.28
CA LYS A 89 2.01 -4.99 12.55
C LYS A 89 1.37 -3.60 12.40
N GLU A 90 1.84 -2.77 11.48
CA GLU A 90 1.25 -1.45 11.24
C GLU A 90 -0.14 -1.58 10.64
N LEU A 91 -0.31 -2.46 9.64
CA LEU A 91 -1.62 -2.75 9.05
C LEU A 91 -2.58 -3.35 10.08
N GLN A 92 -2.08 -4.23 10.95
CA GLN A 92 -2.87 -4.81 12.05
C GLN A 92 -3.32 -3.75 13.06
N ARG A 93 -2.47 -2.76 13.39
CA ARG A 93 -2.86 -1.62 14.25
C ARG A 93 -3.92 -0.76 13.58
N LEU A 94 -3.77 -0.50 12.28
CA LEU A 94 -4.76 0.23 11.50
C LEU A 94 -6.12 -0.47 11.51
N ASP A 95 -6.14 -1.79 11.32
CA ASP A 95 -7.37 -2.60 11.35
C ASP A 95 -8.05 -2.57 12.73
N LYS A 96 -7.26 -2.77 13.80
CA LYS A 96 -7.75 -2.69 15.19
C LYS A 96 -8.33 -1.32 15.53
N ALA A 97 -7.83 -0.27 14.93
CA ALA A 97 -8.35 1.10 15.12
C ALA A 97 -9.68 1.35 14.43
N LYS A 98 -10.22 0.37 13.66
CA LYS A 98 -11.51 0.43 12.96
C LYS A 98 -11.74 1.77 12.24
N PRO A 99 -10.84 2.17 11.30
CA PRO A 99 -10.81 3.55 10.78
C PRO A 99 -12.05 3.97 10.02
N PHE A 100 -12.92 3.02 9.67
CA PHE A 100 -14.16 3.23 8.92
C PHE A 100 -15.41 2.88 9.74
N ALA A 101 -15.30 2.77 11.09
CA ALA A 101 -16.45 2.53 11.95
C ALA A 101 -17.51 3.63 11.75
N GLY A 102 -18.79 3.24 11.74
CA GLY A 102 -19.92 4.16 11.56
C GLY A 102 -20.13 4.66 10.12
N ILE A 103 -19.30 4.29 9.15
CA ILE A 103 -19.50 4.67 7.76
C ILE A 103 -20.52 3.74 7.10
N LYS A 104 -21.64 4.33 6.65
CA LYS A 104 -22.63 3.60 5.84
C LYS A 104 -22.06 3.34 4.45
N VAL A 105 -21.81 2.07 4.14
CA VAL A 105 -21.30 1.65 2.82
C VAL A 105 -22.48 1.43 1.87
N THR A 106 -22.44 2.10 0.73
CA THR A 106 -23.39 1.95 -0.39
C THR A 106 -22.65 1.48 -1.63
N PRO A 107 -23.34 1.09 -2.73
CA PRO A 107 -22.67 0.76 -3.99
C PRO A 107 -21.75 1.87 -4.53
N GLN A 108 -21.99 3.12 -4.18
CA GLN A 108 -21.18 4.28 -4.57
C GLN A 108 -20.04 4.56 -3.58
N THR A 109 -20.05 3.98 -2.38
CA THR A 109 -19.05 4.26 -1.36
C THR A 109 -17.76 3.50 -1.65
N ARG A 110 -16.65 4.19 -1.58
CA ARG A 110 -15.30 3.60 -1.65
C ARG A 110 -14.49 4.02 -0.43
N LEU A 111 -13.95 3.05 0.26
CA LEU A 111 -13.08 3.23 1.43
C LEU A 111 -11.63 3.04 1.00
N PHE A 112 -10.77 4.01 1.27
CA PHE A 112 -9.38 3.99 0.86
C PHE A 112 -8.43 4.20 2.03
N VAL A 113 -7.29 3.54 1.94
CA VAL A 113 -6.09 3.84 2.72
C VAL A 113 -5.02 4.30 1.74
N THR A 114 -4.50 5.49 1.96
CA THR A 114 -3.35 6.03 1.25
C THR A 114 -2.14 5.93 2.15
N PHE A 115 -1.15 5.13 1.77
CA PHE A 115 0.12 4.99 2.47
C PHE A 115 1.12 6.02 1.96
N LEU A 116 1.88 6.61 2.86
CA LEU A 116 2.87 7.65 2.57
C LEU A 116 4.28 7.08 2.73
N SER A 117 5.18 7.32 1.79
CA SER A 117 6.60 6.96 1.92
C SER A 117 7.33 7.85 2.90
N GLU A 118 6.89 9.10 2.99
CA GLU A 118 7.48 10.15 3.82
C GLU A 118 6.38 10.89 4.58
N LYS A 119 6.78 11.56 5.66
CA LYS A 119 5.87 12.45 6.38
C LYS A 119 5.37 13.55 5.41
N PRO A 120 4.06 13.82 5.35
CA PRO A 120 3.52 14.87 4.49
C PRO A 120 4.09 16.24 4.91
N ALA A 121 4.34 17.10 3.92
CA ALA A 121 4.87 18.45 4.16
C ALA A 121 3.91 19.29 5.02
N ARG A 122 2.63 19.00 4.98
CA ARG A 122 1.59 19.67 5.77
C ARG A 122 0.72 18.65 6.49
N ASN A 123 0.38 18.94 7.73
CA ASN A 123 -0.58 18.12 8.47
C ASN A 123 -2.00 18.41 7.94
N LEU A 124 -2.64 17.42 7.39
CA LEU A 124 -4.06 17.51 7.04
C LEU A 124 -4.90 17.64 8.31
N LYS A 125 -5.65 18.72 8.42
CA LYS A 125 -6.68 18.83 9.47
C LYS A 125 -7.76 17.78 9.20
N THR A 126 -8.05 16.95 10.20
CA THR A 126 -9.07 15.90 10.10
C THR A 126 -10.10 16.02 11.22
N PRO A 127 -11.37 15.71 10.96
CA PRO A 127 -11.90 15.29 9.67
C PRO A 127 -11.95 16.43 8.65
N TYR A 128 -11.70 16.11 7.36
CA TYR A 128 -11.84 17.04 6.25
C TYR A 128 -12.95 16.57 5.32
N VAL A 129 -13.81 17.50 4.89
CA VAL A 129 -14.86 17.24 3.90
C VAL A 129 -14.58 18.11 2.70
N ALA A 130 -14.46 17.49 1.52
CA ALA A 130 -14.25 18.23 0.27
C ALA A 130 -15.43 19.14 -0.06
N PRO A 131 -15.20 20.28 -0.71
CA PRO A 131 -16.28 21.07 -1.29
C PRO A 131 -17.19 20.20 -2.18
N GLY A 132 -18.50 20.24 -1.94
CA GLY A 132 -19.45 19.36 -2.63
C GLY A 132 -19.58 17.94 -2.05
N GLY A 133 -18.91 17.62 -0.95
CA GLY A 133 -19.12 16.41 -0.14
C GLY A 133 -18.75 15.08 -0.80
N ASN A 134 -18.08 15.11 -1.97
CA ASN A 134 -17.76 13.92 -2.74
C ASN A 134 -16.70 13.00 -2.11
N PHE A 135 -15.85 13.53 -1.23
CA PHE A 135 -14.95 12.71 -0.42
C PHE A 135 -14.72 13.33 0.96
N LYS A 136 -14.31 12.49 1.89
CA LYS A 136 -13.94 12.87 3.26
C LYS A 136 -12.61 12.22 3.62
N ILE A 137 -11.72 12.98 4.27
CA ILE A 137 -10.57 12.43 4.97
C ILE A 137 -10.99 12.24 6.42
N LEU A 138 -11.03 11.00 6.87
CA LEU A 138 -11.49 10.68 8.23
C LEU A 138 -10.36 10.81 9.24
N ARG A 139 -9.16 10.36 8.84
CA ARG A 139 -7.97 10.32 9.67
C ARG A 139 -6.74 10.48 8.79
N ALA A 140 -5.76 11.22 9.31
CA ALA A 140 -4.43 11.34 8.72
C ALA A 140 -3.37 11.14 9.81
N SER A 141 -2.31 10.43 9.46
CA SER A 141 -1.11 10.24 10.27
C SER A 141 0.14 10.52 9.43
N ASN A 142 1.32 10.35 10.00
CA ASN A 142 2.57 10.50 9.24
C ASN A 142 2.82 9.35 8.24
N SER A 143 2.07 8.26 8.32
CA SER A 143 2.27 7.03 7.54
C SER A 143 1.08 6.65 6.66
N GLU A 144 -0.13 7.04 7.03
CA GLU A 144 -1.34 6.70 6.27
C GLU A 144 -2.46 7.72 6.43
N VAL A 145 -3.32 7.78 5.42
CA VAL A 145 -4.54 8.58 5.38
C VAL A 145 -5.73 7.67 5.07
N CYS A 146 -6.78 7.72 5.90
CA CYS A 146 -8.03 6.99 5.70
C CYS A 146 -9.10 7.93 5.13
N SER A 147 -9.70 7.55 4.01
CA SER A 147 -10.65 8.39 3.29
C SER A 147 -11.86 7.62 2.77
N VAL A 148 -12.96 8.33 2.63
CA VAL A 148 -14.21 7.85 2.03
C VAL A 148 -14.47 8.68 0.78
N LEU A 149 -14.72 8.01 -0.33
CA LEU A 149 -15.08 8.64 -1.60
C LEU A 149 -16.47 8.16 -2.02
N THR A 150 -17.34 9.08 -2.41
CA THR A 150 -18.63 8.76 -3.05
C THR A 150 -18.47 8.92 -4.56
N ILE A 151 -18.41 7.79 -5.26
CA ILE A 151 -18.28 7.78 -6.72
C ILE A 151 -19.67 7.84 -7.36
N THR A 152 -19.95 8.96 -8.04
CA THR A 152 -21.14 9.09 -8.91
C THR A 152 -20.74 9.22 -10.38
N ASN A 153 -19.46 9.55 -10.66
CA ASN A 153 -18.86 9.59 -11.99
C ASN A 153 -17.31 9.51 -11.89
N LEU A 154 -16.65 9.26 -13.03
CA LEU A 154 -15.18 9.15 -13.10
C LEU A 154 -14.44 10.43 -12.67
N ARG A 155 -15.00 11.61 -12.97
CA ARG A 155 -14.40 12.91 -12.63
C ARG A 155 -14.14 13.06 -11.13
N ARG A 156 -15.04 12.55 -10.27
CA ARG A 156 -14.88 12.59 -8.81
C ARG A 156 -13.69 11.76 -8.31
N GLY A 157 -13.46 10.59 -8.92
CA GLY A 157 -12.29 9.79 -8.63
C GLY A 157 -10.99 10.53 -8.97
N MET A 158 -10.93 11.17 -10.12
CA MET A 158 -9.76 11.96 -10.54
C MET A 158 -9.51 13.16 -9.63
N GLN A 159 -10.56 13.89 -9.22
CA GLN A 159 -10.46 15.01 -8.27
C GLN A 159 -9.90 14.56 -6.91
N PHE A 160 -10.37 13.42 -6.42
CA PHE A 160 -9.87 12.84 -5.17
C PHE A 160 -8.38 12.49 -5.26
N MET A 161 -7.95 11.82 -6.33
CA MET A 161 -6.53 11.47 -6.50
C MET A 161 -5.65 12.72 -6.65
N ALA A 162 -6.09 13.73 -7.42
CA ALA A 162 -5.39 15.00 -7.55
C ALA A 162 -5.26 15.75 -6.21
N PHE A 163 -6.30 15.68 -5.37
CA PHE A 163 -6.24 16.24 -4.01
C PHE A 163 -5.18 15.53 -3.17
N LEU A 164 -5.16 14.20 -3.17
CA LEU A 164 -4.17 13.43 -2.42
C LEU A 164 -2.74 13.75 -2.88
N ASP A 165 -2.50 13.80 -4.20
CA ASP A 165 -1.19 14.13 -4.76
C ASP A 165 -0.73 15.54 -4.38
N LYS A 166 -1.65 16.51 -4.36
CA LYS A 166 -1.37 17.90 -3.97
C LYS A 166 -1.03 18.03 -2.49
N GLU A 167 -1.81 17.40 -1.61
CA GLU A 167 -1.69 17.59 -0.15
C GLU A 167 -0.64 16.68 0.48
N LEU A 168 -0.45 15.48 -0.07
CA LEU A 168 0.42 14.45 0.52
C LEU A 168 1.72 14.23 -0.26
N GLY A 169 1.82 14.82 -1.46
CA GLY A 169 2.95 14.58 -2.36
C GLY A 169 2.77 13.33 -3.22
N ARG A 170 3.69 13.16 -4.16
CA ARG A 170 3.60 12.08 -5.17
C ARG A 170 4.10 10.73 -4.70
N MET A 171 4.78 10.66 -3.55
CA MET A 171 5.34 9.41 -3.01
C MET A 171 4.34 8.67 -2.13
N ILE A 172 3.11 8.52 -2.64
CA ILE A 172 1.99 7.87 -1.97
C ILE A 172 1.47 6.68 -2.77
N THR A 173 0.79 5.76 -2.13
CA THR A 173 0.06 4.68 -2.79
C THR A 173 -1.28 4.43 -2.13
N THR A 174 -2.34 4.45 -2.93
CA THR A 174 -3.71 4.28 -2.45
C THR A 174 -4.21 2.87 -2.71
N ARG A 175 -4.83 2.27 -1.71
CA ARG A 175 -5.47 0.94 -1.80
C ARG A 175 -6.88 1.01 -1.24
N SER A 176 -7.81 0.27 -1.85
CA SER A 176 -9.13 0.09 -1.25
C SER A 176 -9.00 -0.65 0.08
N TRP A 177 -9.91 -0.37 1.01
CA TRP A 177 -9.95 -1.07 2.29
C TRP A 177 -10.11 -2.59 2.11
N SER A 178 -10.87 -3.03 1.13
CA SER A 178 -11.00 -4.46 0.80
C SER A 178 -9.66 -5.09 0.39
N THR A 179 -8.80 -4.36 -0.32
CA THR A 179 -7.44 -4.81 -0.64
C THR A 179 -6.59 -4.92 0.63
N VAL A 180 -6.65 -3.92 1.51
CA VAL A 180 -5.91 -3.96 2.79
C VAL A 180 -6.35 -5.14 3.65
N THR A 181 -7.66 -5.42 3.72
CA THR A 181 -8.20 -6.58 4.44
C THR A 181 -7.70 -7.92 3.85
N ARG A 182 -7.64 -8.04 2.51
CA ARG A 182 -7.06 -9.23 1.85
C ARG A 182 -5.58 -9.41 2.20
N ILE A 183 -4.80 -8.33 2.24
CA ILE A 183 -3.39 -8.34 2.63
C ILE A 183 -3.25 -8.82 4.08
N LEU A 184 -4.05 -8.30 4.99
CA LEU A 184 -4.07 -8.71 6.40
C LEU A 184 -4.36 -10.21 6.55
N ASN A 185 -5.33 -10.74 5.81
CA ASN A 185 -5.67 -12.17 5.85
C ASN A 185 -4.58 -13.05 5.24
N ALA A 186 -3.88 -12.58 4.21
CA ALA A 186 -2.77 -13.31 3.61
C ALA A 186 -1.51 -13.35 4.50
N GLY A 187 -1.39 -12.41 5.42
CA GLY A 187 -0.26 -12.29 6.37
C GLY A 187 -0.45 -13.04 7.69
N LYS A 188 -1.59 -13.69 7.87
CA LYS A 188 -1.85 -14.65 8.97
C LYS A 188 -1.26 -16.00 8.60
#